data_b5c6b46787c77ef09d04d198033ce6b8
#
_entry.id   b5c6b46787c77ef09d04d198033ce6b8
#
_cell.length_a   1.000
_cell.length_b   1.000
_cell.length_c   1.000
_cell.angle_alpha   90.00
_cell.angle_beta   90.00
_cell.angle_gamma   90.00
#
_symmetry.space_group_name_H-M   'P 1'
#
loop_
_entity.id
_entity.type
_entity.pdbx_description
1 polymer ?
#
loop_
_entity_poly.entity_id
_entity_poly.type
_entity_poly.pdbx_seq_one_letter_code
_entity_poly.pdbx_strand_id
1 'polypeptide(L)'
;MKEVVLIVDDNMVNRKLLVGILKKEGYSLLEAEDGEQAIETAFREMPDLILLDIMMPKKDGYDVCAQLKAGKKTANIPIIFLSAKSQTEDKIKGFELGGADYVTKPFDHGEVLARVGAQLKIVGLTRELISANAELLHKQEKLDEDLKAAAGIQQSLLPKNIPEMEALEMAWRFMPCDRIGGDIFNAVRLDEDHWAFYMLDVSGHGVPSALVAVSASQMLHARHDRLLKIRKEDPPHYEIVPPSRVLETLDEEFPIGRFDKYFTMSYIIINTVLNRITYSNAAHPPPVLVRRDGGLELLEKGGTIVGMGGVLPFEEGTLEIQPGDRLFLYTDGTVEYQNKDGELYGNDRFFAEISTLRDRSLTEHIDGIIDSIMDFGDRMPPQDDLTLLGVEFSMESSSTKRRDMRKGC
;
A
#
# COMPACT_ATOMS: atom_id res chain seq x y z
N MET A 1 6.41 38.14 -7.84
CA MET A 1 7.62 39.01 -7.66
C MET A 1 8.07 39.41 -9.03
N LYS A 2 8.72 40.59 -9.19
CA LYS A 2 9.28 40.94 -10.48
C LYS A 2 10.58 40.16 -10.68
N GLU A 3 10.79 39.61 -11.89
CA GLU A 3 12.03 38.90 -12.22
C GLU A 3 13.20 39.90 -12.20
N VAL A 4 14.34 39.46 -11.65
CA VAL A 4 15.56 40.24 -11.47
C VAL A 4 16.57 39.81 -12.54
N VAL A 5 17.01 40.76 -13.40
CA VAL A 5 18.01 40.51 -14.43
C VAL A 5 19.27 41.32 -14.11
N LEU A 6 20.42 40.64 -14.00
CA LEU A 6 21.74 41.28 -13.87
C LEU A 6 22.36 41.49 -15.25
N ILE A 7 22.72 42.72 -15.54
CA ILE A 7 23.37 43.14 -16.78
C ILE A 7 24.83 43.42 -16.48
N VAL A 8 25.73 42.69 -17.17
CA VAL A 8 27.18 42.80 -16.99
C VAL A 8 27.84 43.11 -18.31
N ASP A 9 28.43 44.30 -18.44
CA ASP A 9 29.18 44.76 -19.61
C ASP A 9 30.09 45.92 -19.16
N ASP A 10 31.34 45.97 -19.54
CA ASP A 10 32.28 47.04 -19.17
C ASP A 10 31.94 48.37 -19.85
N ASN A 11 31.27 48.31 -21.00
CA ASN A 11 30.83 49.48 -21.74
C ASN A 11 29.51 50.05 -21.21
N MET A 12 29.57 51.24 -20.64
CA MET A 12 28.40 51.97 -20.09
C MET A 12 27.28 52.16 -21.12
N VAL A 13 27.60 52.35 -22.42
CA VAL A 13 26.60 52.56 -23.48
C VAL A 13 25.81 51.27 -23.71
N ASN A 14 26.47 50.12 -23.73
CA ASN A 14 25.83 48.78 -23.83
C ASN A 14 24.91 48.50 -22.66
N ARG A 15 25.38 48.74 -21.41
CA ARG A 15 24.53 48.59 -20.21
C ARG A 15 23.28 49.44 -20.30
N LYS A 16 23.42 50.76 -20.61
CA LYS A 16 22.26 51.66 -20.71
C LYS A 16 21.28 51.26 -21.82
N LEU A 17 21.77 50.74 -22.95
CA LEU A 17 20.94 50.21 -24.02
C LEU A 17 20.10 49.01 -23.54
N LEU A 18 20.73 47.99 -22.92
CA LEU A 18 20.08 46.83 -22.40
C LEU A 18 19.09 47.19 -21.29
N VAL A 19 19.47 48.09 -20.39
CA VAL A 19 18.55 48.63 -19.35
C VAL A 19 17.34 49.29 -20.02
N GLY A 20 17.54 50.08 -21.08
CA GLY A 20 16.45 50.72 -21.83
C GLY A 20 15.49 49.72 -22.50
N ILE A 21 16.02 48.61 -23.01
CA ILE A 21 15.25 47.52 -23.61
C ILE A 21 14.40 46.81 -22.53
N LEU A 22 15.03 46.32 -21.45
CA LEU A 22 14.41 45.44 -20.48
C LEU A 22 13.51 46.19 -19.48
N LYS A 23 13.78 47.44 -19.16
CA LYS A 23 12.98 48.25 -18.23
C LYS A 23 11.53 48.42 -18.69
N LYS A 24 11.28 48.43 -19.99
CA LYS A 24 9.93 48.57 -20.57
C LYS A 24 9.06 47.35 -20.30
N GLU A 25 9.67 46.20 -20.17
CA GLU A 25 8.99 44.91 -19.89
C GLU A 25 8.72 44.68 -18.38
N GLY A 26 9.18 45.61 -17.55
CA GLY A 26 8.86 45.57 -16.12
C GLY A 26 9.83 44.77 -15.25
N TYR A 27 10.95 44.29 -15.79
CA TYR A 27 11.98 43.59 -15.03
C TYR A 27 12.65 44.48 -13.99
N SER A 28 13.11 43.91 -12.88
CA SER A 28 14.02 44.54 -11.91
C SER A 28 15.46 44.37 -12.45
N LEU A 29 16.19 45.45 -12.60
CA LEU A 29 17.49 45.42 -13.25
C LEU A 29 18.62 45.75 -12.27
N LEU A 30 19.66 44.92 -12.30
CA LEU A 30 20.93 45.13 -11.61
C LEU A 30 22.02 45.34 -12.67
N GLU A 31 23.00 46.20 -12.39
CA GLU A 31 24.12 46.47 -13.27
C GLU A 31 25.44 46.11 -12.58
N ALA A 32 26.38 45.54 -13.35
CA ALA A 32 27.78 45.38 -12.98
C ALA A 32 28.69 45.81 -14.14
N GLU A 33 29.81 46.41 -13.82
CA GLU A 33 30.74 46.97 -14.83
C GLU A 33 31.98 46.09 -15.05
N ASP A 34 32.20 45.09 -14.24
CA ASP A 34 33.26 44.09 -14.40
C ASP A 34 32.88 42.75 -13.82
N GLY A 35 33.73 41.71 -14.06
CA GLY A 35 33.46 40.35 -13.63
C GLY A 35 33.48 40.13 -12.12
N GLU A 36 34.23 40.93 -11.36
CA GLU A 36 34.30 40.81 -9.91
C GLU A 36 32.99 41.30 -9.27
N GLN A 37 32.53 42.49 -9.70
CA GLN A 37 31.24 43.05 -9.27
C GLN A 37 30.08 42.15 -9.71
N ALA A 38 30.14 41.54 -10.89
CA ALA A 38 29.13 40.61 -11.36
C ALA A 38 28.99 39.40 -10.41
N ILE A 39 30.10 38.80 -10.03
CA ILE A 39 30.11 37.64 -9.08
C ILE A 39 29.56 38.06 -7.73
N GLU A 40 30.05 39.16 -7.14
CA GLU A 40 29.59 39.67 -5.86
C GLU A 40 28.07 39.94 -5.87
N THR A 41 27.59 40.62 -6.91
CA THR A 41 26.16 40.95 -7.06
C THR A 41 25.32 39.69 -7.27
N ALA A 42 25.78 38.72 -8.06
CA ALA A 42 25.07 37.46 -8.28
C ALA A 42 24.90 36.63 -6.97
N PHE A 43 25.95 36.59 -6.14
CA PHE A 43 25.88 35.89 -4.84
C PHE A 43 25.02 36.63 -3.81
N ARG A 44 25.00 37.94 -3.80
CA ARG A 44 24.24 38.76 -2.88
C ARG A 44 22.75 38.84 -3.22
N GLU A 45 22.47 39.15 -4.49
CA GLU A 45 21.12 39.48 -4.93
C GLU A 45 20.37 38.31 -5.59
N MET A 46 21.07 37.23 -5.96
CA MET A 46 20.51 36.00 -6.54
C MET A 46 19.57 36.29 -7.72
N PRO A 47 20.04 36.93 -8.81
CA PRO A 47 19.20 37.29 -9.96
C PRO A 47 18.60 36.09 -10.65
N ASP A 48 17.45 36.26 -11.31
CA ASP A 48 16.76 35.20 -12.06
C ASP A 48 17.43 34.92 -13.41
N LEU A 49 18.24 35.87 -13.93
CA LEU A 49 18.98 35.74 -15.18
C LEU A 49 20.17 36.72 -15.19
N ILE A 50 21.26 36.33 -15.85
CA ILE A 50 22.44 37.17 -16.05
C ILE A 50 22.68 37.37 -17.57
N LEU A 51 22.75 38.61 -18.03
CA LEU A 51 23.31 38.97 -19.30
C LEU A 51 24.79 39.32 -19.11
N LEU A 52 25.70 38.57 -19.71
CA LEU A 52 27.12 38.61 -19.40
C LEU A 52 27.97 38.88 -20.65
N ASP A 53 28.66 40.00 -20.69
CA ASP A 53 29.64 40.25 -21.74
C ASP A 53 30.83 39.27 -21.61
N ILE A 54 31.27 38.77 -22.75
CA ILE A 54 32.43 37.88 -22.82
C ILE A 54 33.72 38.68 -22.64
N MET A 55 33.83 39.85 -23.33
CA MET A 55 35.08 40.60 -23.40
C MET A 55 35.12 41.74 -22.38
N MET A 56 35.58 41.41 -21.18
CA MET A 56 35.74 42.40 -20.09
C MET A 56 37.16 42.43 -19.56
N PRO A 57 37.66 43.58 -19.03
CA PRO A 57 38.97 43.67 -18.42
C PRO A 57 39.03 42.91 -17.10
N LYS A 58 40.23 42.46 -16.68
CA LYS A 58 40.55 41.72 -15.46
C LYS A 58 40.04 40.26 -15.46
N LYS A 59 38.76 40.04 -15.56
CA LYS A 59 38.10 38.72 -15.58
C LYS A 59 37.10 38.68 -16.74
N ASP A 60 37.30 37.77 -17.69
CA ASP A 60 36.41 37.62 -18.81
C ASP A 60 35.06 36.94 -18.44
N GLY A 61 34.09 36.98 -19.34
CA GLY A 61 32.77 36.43 -19.11
C GLY A 61 32.75 34.90 -18.94
N TYR A 62 33.69 34.20 -19.54
CA TYR A 62 33.82 32.75 -19.40
C TYR A 62 34.29 32.36 -17.97
N ASP A 63 35.26 33.12 -17.43
CA ASP A 63 35.74 32.92 -16.04
C ASP A 63 34.63 33.19 -15.02
N VAL A 64 33.83 34.26 -15.26
CA VAL A 64 32.66 34.59 -14.43
C VAL A 64 31.63 33.46 -14.47
N CYS A 65 31.29 32.98 -15.67
CA CYS A 65 30.36 31.86 -15.84
C CYS A 65 30.84 30.62 -15.13
N ALA A 66 32.08 30.19 -15.32
CA ALA A 66 32.64 29.00 -14.66
C ALA A 66 32.58 29.12 -13.14
N GLN A 67 32.90 30.31 -12.59
CA GLN A 67 32.86 30.52 -11.14
C GLN A 67 31.42 30.50 -10.59
N LEU A 68 30.46 31.11 -11.28
CA LEU A 68 29.04 31.09 -10.88
C LEU A 68 28.45 29.69 -10.98
N LYS A 69 28.80 28.91 -12.01
CA LYS A 69 28.35 27.54 -12.22
C LYS A 69 28.95 26.54 -11.21
N ALA A 70 30.13 26.83 -10.70
CA ALA A 70 30.73 26.04 -9.59
C ALA A 70 30.07 26.31 -8.21
N GLY A 71 29.36 27.45 -8.06
CA GLY A 71 28.71 27.83 -6.83
C GLY A 71 27.36 27.14 -6.61
N LYS A 72 27.16 26.38 -5.52
CA LYS A 72 25.89 25.65 -5.23
C LYS A 72 24.63 26.52 -5.33
N LYS A 73 24.68 27.80 -4.96
CA LYS A 73 23.55 28.71 -5.01
C LYS A 73 23.32 29.32 -6.38
N THR A 74 24.39 29.62 -7.12
CA THR A 74 24.36 30.35 -8.36
C THR A 74 24.39 29.46 -9.62
N ALA A 75 24.69 28.17 -9.48
CA ALA A 75 24.78 27.20 -10.57
C ALA A 75 23.55 27.17 -11.49
N ASN A 76 22.36 27.33 -10.91
CA ASN A 76 21.09 27.26 -11.63
C ASN A 76 20.64 28.59 -12.25
N ILE A 77 21.37 29.71 -12.03
CA ILE A 77 21.05 30.99 -12.65
C ILE A 77 21.41 30.90 -14.16
N PRO A 78 20.46 31.09 -15.08
CA PRO A 78 20.77 31.10 -16.50
C PRO A 78 21.64 32.30 -16.86
N ILE A 79 22.67 32.06 -17.69
CA ILE A 79 23.59 33.05 -18.16
C ILE A 79 23.44 33.13 -19.69
N ILE A 80 23.09 34.31 -20.19
CA ILE A 80 23.08 34.63 -21.61
C ILE A 80 24.33 35.44 -21.91
N PHE A 81 25.20 34.93 -22.77
CA PHE A 81 26.41 35.63 -23.16
C PHE A 81 26.12 36.72 -24.19
N LEU A 82 26.78 37.89 -24.03
CA LEU A 82 26.80 38.97 -24.97
C LEU A 82 28.09 38.90 -25.80
N SER A 83 28.01 38.61 -27.11
CA SER A 83 29.17 38.33 -27.96
C SER A 83 29.29 39.35 -29.09
N ALA A 84 30.52 39.80 -29.41
CA ALA A 84 30.80 40.72 -30.50
C ALA A 84 30.82 40.08 -31.91
N LYS A 85 30.87 38.73 -32.01
CA LYS A 85 30.90 37.99 -33.28
C LYS A 85 30.39 36.57 -33.21
N SER A 86 29.89 36.09 -34.34
CA SER A 86 29.29 34.77 -34.55
C SER A 86 30.30 33.66 -34.81
N GLN A 87 31.49 33.66 -34.19
CA GLN A 87 32.40 32.51 -34.33
C GLN A 87 31.83 31.33 -33.63
N THR A 88 31.65 30.21 -34.34
CA THR A 88 31.02 29.01 -33.86
C THR A 88 31.77 28.41 -32.64
N GLU A 89 33.08 28.56 -32.61
CA GLU A 89 33.97 28.09 -31.54
C GLU A 89 33.70 28.79 -30.19
N ASP A 90 33.47 30.10 -30.18
CA ASP A 90 33.15 30.86 -28.97
C ASP A 90 31.80 30.47 -28.37
N LYS A 91 30.82 30.17 -29.23
CA LYS A 91 29.51 29.70 -28.79
C LYS A 91 29.58 28.33 -28.16
N ILE A 92 30.33 27.38 -28.74
CA ILE A 92 30.53 26.04 -28.21
C ILE A 92 31.15 26.12 -26.81
N LYS A 93 32.24 26.88 -26.66
CA LYS A 93 32.93 27.07 -25.39
C LYS A 93 31.98 27.56 -24.27
N GLY A 94 31.13 28.52 -24.55
CA GLY A 94 30.26 29.04 -23.53
C GLY A 94 29.12 28.07 -23.12
N PHE A 95 28.58 27.28 -24.06
CA PHE A 95 27.64 26.20 -23.72
C PHE A 95 28.31 25.12 -22.88
N GLU A 96 29.54 24.73 -23.17
CA GLU A 96 30.33 23.79 -22.38
C GLU A 96 30.56 24.29 -20.95
N LEU A 97 30.70 25.59 -20.75
CA LEU A 97 30.83 26.23 -19.44
C LEU A 97 29.48 26.43 -18.72
N GLY A 98 28.36 26.01 -19.33
CA GLY A 98 27.03 26.07 -18.73
C GLY A 98 26.26 27.34 -19.03
N GLY A 99 26.64 28.13 -20.05
CA GLY A 99 25.83 29.23 -20.59
C GLY A 99 24.51 28.68 -21.14
N ALA A 100 23.44 29.44 -20.95
CA ALA A 100 22.09 29.04 -21.37
C ALA A 100 21.77 29.53 -22.82
N ASP A 101 22.34 30.66 -23.25
CA ASP A 101 22.09 31.22 -24.60
C ASP A 101 23.10 32.32 -24.94
N TYR A 102 22.95 32.93 -26.12
CA TYR A 102 23.77 34.01 -26.64
C TYR A 102 22.93 35.12 -27.26
N VAL A 103 23.41 36.36 -27.14
CA VAL A 103 22.95 37.56 -27.89
C VAL A 103 24.14 38.16 -28.58
N THR A 104 24.01 38.48 -29.88
CA THR A 104 25.10 39.10 -30.67
C THR A 104 25.05 40.62 -30.62
N LYS A 105 26.23 41.24 -30.55
CA LYS A 105 26.39 42.70 -30.70
C LYS A 105 26.53 43.06 -32.21
N PRO A 106 25.87 44.12 -32.74
CA PRO A 106 24.99 45.06 -32.01
C PRO A 106 23.67 44.46 -31.63
N PHE A 107 23.11 44.85 -30.47
CA PHE A 107 21.90 44.26 -29.91
C PHE A 107 20.66 44.60 -30.75
N ASP A 108 19.96 43.52 -31.19
CA ASP A 108 18.60 43.66 -31.68
C ASP A 108 17.61 43.60 -30.52
N HIS A 109 16.68 44.57 -30.48
CA HIS A 109 15.71 44.70 -29.39
C HIS A 109 14.82 43.46 -29.26
N GLY A 110 14.35 42.93 -30.40
CA GLY A 110 13.48 41.76 -30.44
C GLY A 110 14.21 40.48 -30.02
N GLU A 111 15.48 40.31 -30.45
CA GLU A 111 16.30 39.16 -30.06
C GLU A 111 16.56 39.13 -28.55
N VAL A 112 16.96 40.25 -27.95
CA VAL A 112 17.21 40.35 -26.50
C VAL A 112 15.97 39.96 -25.72
N LEU A 113 14.81 40.54 -26.04
CA LEU A 113 13.57 40.26 -25.35
C LEU A 113 13.13 38.80 -25.50
N ALA A 114 13.23 38.25 -26.70
CA ALA A 114 12.82 36.85 -26.94
C ALA A 114 13.67 35.88 -26.15
N ARG A 115 15.00 36.06 -26.09
CA ARG A 115 15.91 35.16 -25.35
C ARG A 115 15.77 35.31 -23.84
N VAL A 116 15.72 36.55 -23.34
CA VAL A 116 15.50 36.80 -21.90
C VAL A 116 14.16 36.24 -21.44
N GLY A 117 13.09 36.51 -22.21
CA GLY A 117 11.77 35.99 -21.90
C GLY A 117 11.69 34.45 -21.90
N ALA A 118 12.36 33.81 -22.88
CA ALA A 118 12.42 32.34 -22.93
C ALA A 118 13.13 31.75 -21.72
N GLN A 119 14.28 32.29 -21.30
CA GLN A 119 15.03 31.79 -20.17
C GLN A 119 14.31 32.06 -18.84
N LEU A 120 13.72 33.24 -18.67
CA LEU A 120 12.93 33.53 -17.44
C LEU A 120 11.68 32.67 -17.34
N LYS A 121 11.02 32.34 -18.47
CA LYS A 121 9.92 31.39 -18.50
C LYS A 121 10.35 30.01 -18.05
N ILE A 122 11.53 29.52 -18.48
CA ILE A 122 12.10 28.23 -18.03
C ILE A 122 12.34 28.26 -16.51
N VAL A 123 12.94 29.34 -15.99
CA VAL A 123 13.16 29.52 -14.55
C VAL A 123 11.84 29.46 -13.76
N GLY A 124 10.81 30.19 -14.26
CA GLY A 124 9.49 30.19 -13.64
C GLY A 124 8.86 28.78 -13.58
N LEU A 125 8.81 28.09 -14.74
CA LEU A 125 8.26 26.74 -14.83
C LEU A 125 9.04 25.73 -13.95
N THR A 126 10.36 25.86 -13.89
CA THR A 126 11.20 25.00 -13.04
C THR A 126 10.87 25.19 -11.54
N ARG A 127 10.68 26.46 -11.11
CA ARG A 127 10.28 26.76 -9.72
C ARG A 127 8.89 26.22 -9.38
N GLU A 128 7.93 26.40 -10.30
CA GLU A 128 6.58 25.85 -10.13
C GLU A 128 6.60 24.31 -10.01
N LEU A 129 7.37 23.65 -10.88
CA LEU A 129 7.52 22.20 -10.85
C LEU A 129 8.15 21.70 -9.53
N ILE A 130 9.21 22.35 -9.05
CA ILE A 130 9.85 21.98 -7.78
C ILE A 130 8.86 22.16 -6.62
N SER A 131 8.12 23.27 -6.61
CA SER A 131 7.12 23.54 -5.56
C SER A 131 5.98 22.52 -5.57
N ALA A 132 5.44 22.22 -6.76
CA ALA A 132 4.38 21.23 -6.93
C ALA A 132 4.83 19.82 -6.53
N ASN A 133 6.07 19.45 -6.89
CA ASN A 133 6.63 18.15 -6.51
C ASN A 133 6.83 18.03 -4.98
N ALA A 134 7.31 19.10 -4.33
CA ALA A 134 7.44 19.12 -2.87
C ALA A 134 6.08 18.99 -2.16
N GLU A 135 5.03 19.64 -2.67
CA GLU A 135 3.68 19.52 -2.16
C GLU A 135 3.11 18.09 -2.34
N LEU A 136 3.33 17.49 -3.52
CA LEU A 136 2.90 16.11 -3.79
C LEU A 136 3.58 15.12 -2.86
N LEU A 137 4.89 15.21 -2.66
CA LEU A 137 5.64 14.36 -1.73
C LEU A 137 5.09 14.46 -0.31
N HIS A 138 4.83 15.68 0.17
CA HIS A 138 4.26 15.88 1.50
C HIS A 138 2.86 15.26 1.64
N LYS A 139 2.00 15.41 0.61
CA LYS A 139 0.67 14.78 0.60
C LYS A 139 0.76 13.25 0.61
N GLN A 140 1.71 12.70 -0.14
CA GLN A 140 1.95 11.26 -0.20
C GLN A 140 2.43 10.70 1.14
N GLU A 141 3.37 11.38 1.81
CA GLU A 141 3.84 10.99 3.15
C GLU A 141 2.70 10.98 4.16
N LYS A 142 1.86 12.02 4.17
CA LYS A 142 0.71 12.09 5.06
C LYS A 142 -0.30 10.96 4.80
N LEU A 143 -0.61 10.69 3.53
CA LEU A 143 -1.51 9.58 3.17
C LEU A 143 -0.95 8.23 3.63
N ASP A 144 0.35 8.00 3.49
CA ASP A 144 1.00 6.78 3.94
C ASP A 144 0.93 6.60 5.47
N GLU A 145 1.08 7.69 6.23
CA GLU A 145 0.89 7.69 7.68
C GLU A 145 -0.55 7.34 8.08
N ASP A 146 -1.55 7.95 7.43
CA ASP A 146 -2.97 7.70 7.69
C ASP A 146 -3.34 6.23 7.37
N LEU A 147 -2.83 5.68 6.26
CA LEU A 147 -3.03 4.27 5.89
C LEU A 147 -2.36 3.30 6.87
N LYS A 148 -1.15 3.61 7.36
CA LYS A 148 -0.48 2.80 8.40
C LYS A 148 -1.27 2.78 9.71
N ALA A 149 -1.83 3.91 10.10
CA ALA A 149 -2.66 3.98 11.30
C ALA A 149 -3.94 3.12 11.15
N ALA A 150 -4.60 3.19 10.00
CA ALA A 150 -5.79 2.37 9.70
C ALA A 150 -5.47 0.87 9.64
N ALA A 151 -4.32 0.48 9.05
CA ALA A 151 -3.83 -0.91 9.06
C ALA A 151 -3.61 -1.43 10.48
N GLY A 152 -3.04 -0.61 11.36
CA GLY A 152 -2.88 -0.96 12.78
C GLY A 152 -4.21 -1.22 13.50
N ILE A 153 -5.27 -0.48 13.14
CA ILE A 153 -6.62 -0.72 13.66
C ILE A 153 -7.15 -2.06 13.14
N GLN A 154 -7.06 -2.33 11.83
CA GLN A 154 -7.50 -3.59 11.24
C GLN A 154 -6.78 -4.79 11.86
N GLN A 155 -5.45 -4.74 11.95
CA GLN A 155 -4.66 -5.80 12.61
C GLN A 155 -5.04 -6.02 14.08
N SER A 156 -5.56 -4.97 14.75
CA SER A 156 -6.02 -5.09 16.13
C SER A 156 -7.30 -5.94 16.28
N LEU A 157 -8.03 -6.16 15.20
CA LEU A 157 -9.24 -6.99 15.16
C LEU A 157 -8.92 -8.47 14.91
N LEU A 158 -7.74 -8.78 14.38
CA LEU A 158 -7.27 -10.16 14.28
C LEU A 158 -6.99 -10.73 15.69
N PRO A 159 -7.07 -12.05 15.89
CA PRO A 159 -6.85 -12.68 17.18
C PRO A 159 -5.45 -12.37 17.72
N LYS A 160 -5.34 -11.48 18.72
CA LYS A 160 -4.03 -11.14 19.35
C LYS A 160 -3.57 -12.18 20.35
N ASN A 161 -4.51 -12.72 21.10
CA ASN A 161 -4.29 -13.78 22.06
C ASN A 161 -5.25 -14.89 21.70
N ILE A 162 -4.70 -16.03 21.31
CA ILE A 162 -5.49 -17.26 21.20
C ILE A 162 -5.99 -17.53 22.61
N PRO A 163 -7.33 -17.52 22.86
CA PRO A 163 -7.81 -17.97 24.15
C PRO A 163 -7.27 -19.37 24.39
N GLU A 164 -6.85 -19.70 25.60
CA GLU A 164 -6.50 -21.07 25.93
C GLU A 164 -7.70 -21.97 25.60
N MET A 165 -7.60 -22.65 24.46
CA MET A 165 -8.59 -23.61 24.00
C MET A 165 -8.10 -24.97 24.45
N GLU A 166 -8.68 -25.52 25.53
CA GLU A 166 -8.22 -26.79 26.11
C GLU A 166 -8.17 -27.97 25.12
N ALA A 167 -8.88 -27.86 23.98
CA ALA A 167 -9.00 -28.92 22.97
C ALA A 167 -8.53 -28.51 21.56
N LEU A 168 -8.11 -27.27 21.35
CA LEU A 168 -7.75 -26.73 20.04
C LEU A 168 -6.46 -25.92 20.12
N GLU A 169 -5.57 -26.11 19.14
CA GLU A 169 -4.44 -25.22 18.88
C GLU A 169 -4.72 -24.43 17.60
N MET A 170 -4.34 -23.17 17.55
CA MET A 170 -4.53 -22.31 16.38
C MET A 170 -3.25 -21.59 16.03
N ALA A 171 -2.92 -21.52 14.74
CA ALA A 171 -1.84 -20.71 14.22
C ALA A 171 -2.25 -20.06 12.91
N TRP A 172 -1.65 -18.91 12.54
CA TRP A 172 -1.98 -18.22 11.31
C TRP A 172 -0.83 -17.38 10.77
N ARG A 173 -0.93 -17.05 9.47
CA ARG A 173 -0.16 -16.00 8.82
C ARG A 173 -1.11 -15.12 8.02
N PHE A 174 -0.85 -13.81 8.06
CA PHE A 174 -1.55 -12.79 7.29
C PHE A 174 -0.54 -11.83 6.67
N MET A 175 -0.54 -11.74 5.36
CA MET A 175 0.34 -10.90 4.56
C MET A 175 -0.52 -10.09 3.59
N PRO A 176 -0.88 -8.86 3.94
CA PRO A 176 -1.67 -8.02 3.06
C PRO A 176 -0.86 -7.59 1.82
N CYS A 177 -1.51 -7.54 0.67
CA CYS A 177 -0.92 -7.12 -0.60
C CYS A 177 -0.66 -5.60 -0.66
N ASP A 178 -1.45 -4.82 0.07
CA ASP A 178 -1.33 -3.37 0.22
C ASP A 178 -1.18 -3.01 1.70
N ARG A 179 -1.27 -1.74 2.05
CA ARG A 179 -1.23 -1.27 3.45
C ARG A 179 -2.36 -1.83 4.30
N ILE A 180 -3.54 -2.02 3.69
CA ILE A 180 -4.76 -2.53 4.32
C ILE A 180 -5.35 -3.59 3.39
N GLY A 181 -5.70 -4.75 3.95
CA GLY A 181 -6.28 -5.88 3.23
C GLY A 181 -7.81 -5.91 3.23
N GLY A 182 -8.39 -6.69 2.30
CA GLY A 182 -9.79 -7.08 2.28
C GLY A 182 -10.09 -8.28 3.18
N ASP A 183 -9.06 -9.05 3.50
CA ASP A 183 -9.14 -10.26 4.31
C ASP A 183 -9.33 -9.97 5.80
N ILE A 184 -10.17 -10.76 6.44
CA ILE A 184 -10.26 -10.83 7.90
C ILE A 184 -10.69 -12.22 8.37
N PHE A 185 -10.12 -12.68 9.47
CA PHE A 185 -10.48 -13.94 10.10
C PHE A 185 -10.52 -13.78 11.61
N ASN A 186 -11.25 -14.68 12.29
CA ASN A 186 -11.26 -14.70 13.75
C ASN A 186 -11.69 -16.07 14.29
N ALA A 187 -11.45 -16.26 15.58
CA ALA A 187 -11.96 -17.35 16.39
C ALA A 187 -12.80 -16.77 17.54
N VAL A 188 -14.08 -17.15 17.63
CA VAL A 188 -15.03 -16.61 18.58
C VAL A 188 -15.55 -17.75 19.47
N ARG A 189 -15.35 -17.62 20.78
CA ARG A 189 -15.94 -18.57 21.72
C ARG A 189 -17.45 -18.30 21.83
N LEU A 190 -18.26 -19.25 21.38
CA LEU A 190 -19.70 -19.16 21.49
C LEU A 190 -20.18 -19.52 22.89
N ASP A 191 -19.71 -20.65 23.45
CA ASP A 191 -19.98 -21.09 24.83
C ASP A 191 -18.85 -22.00 25.34
N GLU A 192 -19.14 -22.81 26.35
CA GLU A 192 -18.15 -23.73 26.96
C GLU A 192 -17.67 -24.80 25.96
N ASP A 193 -18.56 -25.25 25.08
CA ASP A 193 -18.37 -26.39 24.19
C ASP A 193 -18.22 -26.02 22.70
N HIS A 194 -18.53 -24.74 22.32
CA HIS A 194 -18.59 -24.31 20.93
C HIS A 194 -17.67 -23.14 20.63
N TRP A 195 -16.95 -23.27 19.53
CA TRP A 195 -16.14 -22.24 18.92
C TRP A 195 -16.60 -21.97 17.49
N ALA A 196 -16.67 -20.71 17.11
CA ALA A 196 -16.85 -20.32 15.72
C ALA A 196 -15.53 -19.82 15.14
N PHE A 197 -15.20 -20.30 13.95
CA PHE A 197 -14.09 -19.81 13.13
C PHE A 197 -14.66 -19.23 11.84
N TYR A 198 -14.14 -18.13 11.41
CA TYR A 198 -14.49 -17.58 10.12
C TYR A 198 -13.30 -16.94 9.41
N MET A 199 -13.36 -16.97 8.11
CA MET A 199 -12.48 -16.26 7.20
C MET A 199 -13.34 -15.66 6.11
N LEU A 200 -13.14 -14.39 5.81
CA LEU A 200 -13.83 -13.68 4.74
C LEU A 200 -12.82 -12.87 3.94
N ASP A 201 -13.11 -12.73 2.67
CA ASP A 201 -12.36 -11.91 1.72
C ASP A 201 -13.31 -11.02 0.93
N VAL A 202 -13.05 -9.71 0.95
CA VAL A 202 -13.90 -8.68 0.33
C VAL A 202 -13.34 -8.31 -1.03
N SER A 203 -14.19 -8.35 -2.05
CA SER A 203 -13.85 -8.06 -3.45
C SER A 203 -13.01 -6.78 -3.63
N GLY A 204 -11.83 -6.93 -4.28
CA GLY A 204 -10.84 -5.88 -4.49
C GLY A 204 -10.06 -5.54 -3.20
N HIS A 205 -9.20 -4.54 -3.24
CA HIS A 205 -8.25 -4.23 -2.17
C HIS A 205 -8.36 -2.77 -1.66
N GLY A 206 -7.60 -2.47 -0.62
CA GLY A 206 -7.48 -1.13 -0.06
C GLY A 206 -8.60 -0.74 0.89
N VAL A 207 -8.72 0.56 1.18
CA VAL A 207 -9.59 1.09 2.25
C VAL A 207 -11.07 0.69 2.13
N PRO A 208 -11.71 0.73 0.94
CA PRO A 208 -13.12 0.36 0.84
C PRO A 208 -13.40 -1.09 1.23
N SER A 209 -12.56 -2.03 0.77
CA SER A 209 -12.69 -3.46 1.09
C SER A 209 -12.44 -3.71 2.57
N ALA A 210 -11.38 -3.11 3.13
CA ALA A 210 -11.07 -3.19 4.56
C ALA A 210 -12.21 -2.68 5.45
N LEU A 211 -12.90 -1.61 5.09
CA LEU A 211 -14.03 -1.08 5.87
C LEU A 211 -15.23 -2.03 5.88
N VAL A 212 -15.51 -2.70 4.76
CA VAL A 212 -16.56 -3.74 4.69
C VAL A 212 -16.15 -4.94 5.53
N ALA A 213 -14.90 -5.42 5.41
CA ALA A 213 -14.37 -6.52 6.20
C ALA A 213 -14.46 -6.25 7.71
N VAL A 214 -14.05 -5.07 8.16
CA VAL A 214 -14.17 -4.63 9.56
C VAL A 214 -15.62 -4.58 10.00
N SER A 215 -16.53 -4.05 9.17
CA SER A 215 -17.96 -3.95 9.50
C SER A 215 -18.59 -5.34 9.66
N ALA A 216 -18.29 -6.29 8.76
CA ALA A 216 -18.75 -7.66 8.85
C ALA A 216 -18.18 -8.37 10.08
N SER A 217 -16.87 -8.20 10.36
CA SER A 217 -16.22 -8.75 11.55
C SER A 217 -16.84 -8.22 12.86
N GLN A 218 -17.20 -6.95 12.92
CA GLN A 218 -17.85 -6.37 14.10
C GLN A 218 -19.21 -7.00 14.38
N MET A 219 -19.99 -7.36 13.35
CA MET A 219 -21.27 -8.08 13.52
C MET A 219 -21.07 -9.51 14.05
N LEU A 220 -19.94 -10.13 13.72
CA LEU A 220 -19.58 -11.48 14.14
C LEU A 220 -18.96 -11.55 15.55
N HIS A 221 -18.93 -10.46 16.30
CA HIS A 221 -18.46 -10.47 17.68
C HIS A 221 -19.54 -11.05 18.62
N ALA A 222 -19.10 -11.88 19.56
CA ALA A 222 -19.96 -12.61 20.53
C ALA A 222 -20.90 -11.70 21.39
N ARG A 223 -20.67 -10.39 21.39
CA ARG A 223 -21.51 -9.41 22.10
C ARG A 223 -22.79 -9.02 21.33
N HIS A 224 -22.91 -9.38 20.06
CA HIS A 224 -24.12 -9.13 19.27
C HIS A 224 -25.07 -10.31 19.43
N ASP A 225 -25.97 -10.23 20.42
CA ASP A 225 -26.90 -11.25 20.89
C ASP A 225 -27.89 -11.80 19.81
N ARG A 226 -27.79 -11.43 18.54
CA ARG A 226 -28.78 -11.82 17.51
C ARG A 226 -28.21 -12.59 16.32
N LEU A 227 -26.93 -12.38 15.99
CA LEU A 227 -26.32 -13.01 14.81
C LEU A 227 -25.75 -14.40 15.15
N LEU A 228 -25.10 -14.54 16.28
CA LEU A 228 -24.43 -15.80 16.68
C LEU A 228 -25.25 -16.63 17.67
N LYS A 229 -26.14 -15.98 18.43
CA LYS A 229 -26.98 -16.63 19.44
C LYS A 229 -28.37 -16.01 19.46
N ILE A 230 -29.40 -16.85 19.54
CA ILE A 230 -30.78 -16.45 19.71
C ILE A 230 -31.20 -16.77 21.17
N ARG A 231 -31.75 -15.78 21.90
CA ARG A 231 -32.26 -15.99 23.25
C ARG A 231 -33.49 -16.89 23.23
N LYS A 232 -33.54 -17.84 24.20
CA LYS A 232 -34.67 -18.73 24.45
C LYS A 232 -35.11 -18.63 25.89
N GLU A 233 -36.38 -19.01 26.15
CA GLU A 233 -36.94 -19.04 27.52
C GLU A 233 -36.40 -20.23 28.31
N ASP A 234 -36.21 -21.40 27.65
CA ASP A 234 -35.71 -22.61 28.27
C ASP A 234 -34.17 -22.66 28.38
N PRO A 235 -33.61 -23.26 29.44
CA PRO A 235 -32.17 -23.48 29.52
C PRO A 235 -31.63 -24.28 28.32
N PRO A 236 -30.45 -23.86 27.77
CA PRO A 236 -29.44 -22.93 28.28
C PRO A 236 -29.73 -21.43 28.04
N HIS A 237 -30.98 -21.03 27.78
CA HIS A 237 -31.48 -19.68 27.52
C HIS A 237 -30.96 -19.02 26.21
N TYR A 238 -30.33 -19.79 25.37
CA TYR A 238 -29.91 -19.43 24.04
C TYR A 238 -29.79 -20.64 23.12
N GLU A 239 -29.83 -20.38 21.83
CA GLU A 239 -29.51 -21.33 20.77
C GLU A 239 -28.40 -20.73 19.91
N ILE A 240 -27.40 -21.54 19.56
CA ILE A 240 -26.36 -21.12 18.60
C ILE A 240 -26.98 -21.10 17.22
N VAL A 241 -26.78 -19.98 16.53
CA VAL A 241 -27.29 -19.79 15.16
C VAL A 241 -26.51 -20.69 14.21
N PRO A 242 -27.18 -21.49 13.36
CA PRO A 242 -26.51 -22.34 12.40
C PRO A 242 -25.69 -21.53 11.37
N PRO A 243 -24.59 -22.08 10.82
CA PRO A 243 -23.73 -21.42 9.84
C PRO A 243 -24.48 -20.82 8.65
N SER A 244 -25.42 -21.56 8.06
CA SER A 244 -26.24 -21.09 6.94
C SER A 244 -27.01 -19.81 7.26
N ARG A 245 -27.62 -19.74 8.46
CA ARG A 245 -28.40 -18.58 8.90
C ARG A 245 -27.52 -17.38 9.23
N VAL A 246 -26.30 -17.59 9.68
CA VAL A 246 -25.31 -16.49 9.85
C VAL A 246 -25.00 -15.89 8.50
N LEU A 247 -24.70 -16.72 7.49
CA LEU A 247 -24.41 -16.23 6.11
C LEU A 247 -25.64 -15.56 5.47
N GLU A 248 -26.85 -16.09 5.63
CA GLU A 248 -28.09 -15.47 5.15
C GLU A 248 -28.27 -14.07 5.76
N THR A 249 -28.05 -13.91 7.05
CA THR A 249 -28.17 -12.62 7.72
C THR A 249 -27.12 -11.62 7.21
N LEU A 250 -25.88 -12.07 7.00
CA LEU A 250 -24.84 -11.23 6.42
C LEU A 250 -25.16 -10.84 4.97
N ASP A 251 -25.74 -11.74 4.17
CA ASP A 251 -26.15 -11.46 2.79
C ASP A 251 -27.27 -10.39 2.72
N GLU A 252 -28.17 -10.39 3.68
CA GLU A 252 -29.21 -9.34 3.82
C GLU A 252 -28.63 -7.99 4.26
N GLU A 253 -27.64 -7.98 5.17
CA GLU A 253 -27.07 -6.77 5.75
C GLU A 253 -26.02 -6.08 4.84
N PHE A 254 -25.35 -6.85 3.96
CA PHE A 254 -24.31 -6.37 3.06
C PHE A 254 -24.69 -6.47 1.58
N PRO A 255 -25.84 -5.94 1.12
CA PRO A 255 -26.21 -6.04 -0.28
C PRO A 255 -25.23 -5.27 -1.18
N ILE A 256 -24.80 -5.86 -2.29
CA ILE A 256 -23.86 -5.27 -3.27
C ILE A 256 -24.34 -3.89 -3.76
N GLY A 257 -25.64 -3.70 -3.90
CA GLY A 257 -26.22 -2.42 -4.31
C GLY A 257 -26.03 -1.25 -3.34
N ARG A 258 -25.63 -1.53 -2.09
CA ARG A 258 -25.34 -0.52 -1.06
C ARG A 258 -23.86 -0.22 -0.93
N PHE A 259 -23.01 -1.25 -1.00
CA PHE A 259 -21.60 -1.14 -0.69
C PHE A 259 -20.71 -1.16 -1.93
N ASP A 260 -21.25 -1.51 -3.11
CA ASP A 260 -20.49 -1.78 -4.35
C ASP A 260 -19.37 -2.81 -4.12
N LYS A 261 -19.61 -3.71 -3.16
CA LYS A 261 -18.72 -4.76 -2.71
C LYS A 261 -19.52 -6.00 -2.37
N TYR A 262 -18.93 -7.15 -2.61
CA TYR A 262 -19.35 -8.45 -2.13
C TYR A 262 -18.17 -9.12 -1.42
N PHE A 263 -18.41 -10.19 -0.73
CA PHE A 263 -17.32 -10.97 -0.15
C PHE A 263 -17.60 -12.47 -0.17
N THR A 264 -16.54 -13.22 -0.16
CA THR A 264 -16.56 -14.65 0.08
C THR A 264 -16.35 -14.92 1.57
N MET A 265 -16.88 -16.03 2.09
CA MET A 265 -16.75 -16.33 3.50
C MET A 265 -16.91 -17.81 3.79
N SER A 266 -16.03 -18.35 4.62
CA SER A 266 -16.26 -19.63 5.33
C SER A 266 -16.62 -19.37 6.78
N TYR A 267 -17.73 -19.92 7.25
CA TYR A 267 -18.16 -19.87 8.65
C TYR A 267 -18.33 -21.27 9.20
N ILE A 268 -17.61 -21.58 10.29
CA ILE A 268 -17.44 -22.92 10.83
C ILE A 268 -17.71 -22.91 12.33
N ILE A 269 -18.54 -23.81 12.82
CA ILE A 269 -18.77 -24.05 14.25
C ILE A 269 -18.15 -25.42 14.61
N ILE A 270 -17.30 -25.43 15.62
CA ILE A 270 -16.69 -26.61 16.17
C ILE A 270 -17.30 -26.88 17.55
N ASN A 271 -17.93 -28.06 17.71
CA ASN A 271 -18.36 -28.57 19.00
C ASN A 271 -17.26 -29.51 19.52
N THR A 272 -16.57 -29.08 20.57
CA THR A 272 -15.43 -29.80 21.15
C THR A 272 -15.83 -31.00 21.99
N VAL A 273 -17.10 -31.10 22.45
CA VAL A 273 -17.63 -32.25 23.22
C VAL A 273 -18.11 -33.35 22.29
N LEU A 274 -18.81 -32.95 21.20
CA LEU A 274 -19.31 -33.90 20.19
C LEU A 274 -18.27 -34.24 19.13
N ASN A 275 -17.11 -33.59 19.15
CA ASN A 275 -16.08 -33.71 18.13
C ASN A 275 -16.65 -33.55 16.72
N ARG A 276 -17.37 -32.45 16.49
CA ARG A 276 -18.12 -32.24 15.27
C ARG A 276 -17.93 -30.81 14.72
N ILE A 277 -17.71 -30.73 13.45
CA ILE A 277 -17.74 -29.47 12.67
C ILE A 277 -19.11 -29.33 12.01
N THR A 278 -19.71 -28.14 12.07
CA THR A 278 -20.83 -27.73 11.22
C THR A 278 -20.40 -26.45 10.51
N TYR A 279 -20.60 -26.36 9.20
CA TYR A 279 -20.07 -25.26 8.41
C TYR A 279 -20.98 -24.88 7.26
N SER A 280 -20.79 -23.67 6.75
CA SER A 280 -21.32 -23.21 5.47
C SER A 280 -20.31 -22.29 4.79
N ASN A 281 -20.19 -22.42 3.47
CA ASN A 281 -19.20 -21.71 2.65
C ASN A 281 -19.89 -20.80 1.64
N ALA A 282 -19.68 -19.50 1.73
CA ALA A 282 -20.17 -18.52 0.76
C ALA A 282 -19.13 -18.28 -0.34
N ALA A 283 -19.02 -19.20 -1.30
CA ALA A 283 -18.11 -19.16 -2.46
C ALA A 283 -16.64 -18.83 -2.11
N HIS A 284 -16.23 -19.08 -0.87
CA HIS A 284 -14.84 -18.94 -0.41
C HIS A 284 -14.02 -20.18 -0.79
N PRO A 285 -12.68 -20.09 -0.97
CA PRO A 285 -11.85 -21.27 -1.12
C PRO A 285 -12.20 -22.32 -0.06
N PRO A 286 -12.54 -23.57 -0.45
CA PRO A 286 -13.04 -24.56 0.51
C PRO A 286 -12.01 -24.85 1.60
N PRO A 287 -12.34 -24.71 2.90
CA PRO A 287 -11.45 -25.15 3.98
C PRO A 287 -11.07 -26.62 3.82
N VAL A 288 -9.84 -26.96 4.18
CA VAL A 288 -9.29 -28.31 4.04
C VAL A 288 -9.15 -28.95 5.40
N LEU A 289 -9.86 -30.05 5.62
CA LEU A 289 -9.64 -30.90 6.78
C LEU A 289 -8.61 -31.98 6.42
N VAL A 290 -7.47 -31.92 7.08
CA VAL A 290 -6.40 -32.90 6.98
C VAL A 290 -6.58 -33.92 8.10
N ARG A 291 -6.86 -35.14 7.72
CA ARG A 291 -6.97 -36.26 8.65
C ARG A 291 -5.59 -36.67 9.18
N ARG A 292 -5.56 -37.17 10.38
CA ARG A 292 -4.33 -37.70 10.98
C ARG A 292 -3.63 -38.76 10.11
N ASP A 293 -4.38 -39.55 9.35
CA ASP A 293 -3.83 -40.55 8.41
C ASP A 293 -3.34 -39.97 7.08
N GLY A 294 -3.58 -38.67 6.84
CA GLY A 294 -3.20 -37.93 5.64
C GLY A 294 -4.30 -37.76 4.61
N GLY A 295 -5.51 -38.24 4.88
CA GLY A 295 -6.68 -37.96 4.05
C GLY A 295 -7.01 -36.48 4.02
N LEU A 296 -7.44 -35.96 2.86
CA LEU A 296 -7.90 -34.58 2.70
C LEU A 296 -9.40 -34.57 2.42
N GLU A 297 -10.14 -33.73 3.14
CA GLU A 297 -11.55 -33.49 2.90
C GLU A 297 -11.79 -31.98 2.73
N LEU A 298 -12.44 -31.60 1.61
CA LEU A 298 -12.79 -30.21 1.31
C LEU A 298 -14.18 -29.90 1.87
N LEU A 299 -14.31 -28.75 2.53
CA LEU A 299 -15.56 -28.25 3.08
C LEU A 299 -16.29 -27.39 2.05
N GLU A 300 -16.91 -28.01 1.06
CA GLU A 300 -17.48 -27.35 -0.12
C GLU A 300 -18.93 -26.90 0.04
N LYS A 301 -19.69 -27.44 1.03
CA LYS A 301 -21.11 -27.10 1.17
C LYS A 301 -21.31 -25.65 1.57
N GLY A 302 -22.29 -25.02 0.92
CA GLY A 302 -22.60 -23.61 1.15
C GLY A 302 -23.46 -23.02 0.05
N GLY A 303 -23.12 -21.83 -0.40
CA GLY A 303 -23.88 -21.09 -1.42
C GLY A 303 -23.03 -20.13 -2.24
N THR A 304 -23.65 -19.07 -2.72
CA THR A 304 -23.00 -18.02 -3.51
C THR A 304 -22.23 -17.03 -2.60
N ILE A 305 -21.62 -16.02 -3.20
CA ILE A 305 -20.98 -14.89 -2.47
C ILE A 305 -22.01 -14.17 -1.58
N VAL A 306 -21.53 -13.55 -0.50
CA VAL A 306 -22.33 -12.65 0.34
C VAL A 306 -22.48 -11.30 -0.36
N GLY A 307 -23.70 -10.79 -0.44
CA GLY A 307 -24.05 -9.54 -1.10
C GLY A 307 -25.08 -9.68 -2.22
N MET A 308 -25.53 -10.91 -2.50
CA MET A 308 -26.51 -11.21 -3.56
C MET A 308 -27.97 -11.06 -3.11
N GLY A 309 -28.22 -10.80 -1.81
CA GLY A 309 -29.55 -10.52 -1.29
C GLY A 309 -30.52 -11.70 -1.32
N GLY A 310 -30.09 -12.90 -0.93
CA GLY A 310 -30.97 -14.08 -0.81
C GLY A 310 -31.30 -14.78 -2.11
N VAL A 311 -30.48 -14.62 -3.15
CA VAL A 311 -30.72 -15.26 -4.47
C VAL A 311 -30.69 -16.78 -4.38
N LEU A 312 -29.80 -17.34 -3.57
CA LEU A 312 -29.66 -18.77 -3.33
C LEU A 312 -29.48 -19.04 -1.83
N PRO A 313 -30.08 -20.14 -1.32
CA PRO A 313 -29.88 -20.52 0.07
C PRO A 313 -28.43 -21.00 0.31
N PHE A 314 -27.97 -20.87 1.56
CA PHE A 314 -26.71 -21.44 1.97
C PHE A 314 -26.94 -22.84 2.58
N GLU A 315 -26.28 -23.85 2.00
CA GLU A 315 -26.32 -25.23 2.51
C GLU A 315 -25.32 -25.42 3.66
N GLU A 316 -25.61 -26.38 4.54
CA GLU A 316 -24.70 -26.77 5.63
C GLU A 316 -24.04 -28.11 5.37
N GLY A 317 -22.77 -28.19 5.74
CA GLY A 317 -22.04 -29.45 5.88
C GLY A 317 -21.80 -29.79 7.34
N THR A 318 -21.72 -31.09 7.62
CA THR A 318 -21.36 -31.58 8.96
C THR A 318 -20.40 -32.74 8.81
N LEU A 319 -19.33 -32.74 9.63
CA LEU A 319 -18.39 -33.86 9.71
C LEU A 319 -17.88 -34.06 11.15
N GLU A 320 -17.48 -35.30 11.42
CA GLU A 320 -16.82 -35.65 12.66
C GLU A 320 -15.31 -35.36 12.55
N ILE A 321 -14.71 -34.96 13.66
CA ILE A 321 -13.27 -34.70 13.79
C ILE A 321 -12.66 -35.66 14.80
N GLN A 322 -11.39 -35.92 14.60
CA GLN A 322 -10.61 -36.79 15.49
C GLN A 322 -9.37 -36.02 15.99
N PRO A 323 -8.82 -36.44 17.11
CA PRO A 323 -7.57 -35.89 17.61
C PRO A 323 -6.42 -36.05 16.63
N GLY A 324 -5.69 -34.95 16.39
CA GLY A 324 -4.62 -34.87 15.41
C GLY A 324 -5.08 -34.56 14.02
N ASP A 325 -6.40 -34.38 13.78
CA ASP A 325 -6.90 -33.74 12.56
C ASP A 325 -6.54 -32.25 12.58
N ARG A 326 -6.34 -31.66 11.39
CA ARG A 326 -6.06 -30.23 11.21
C ARG A 326 -7.01 -29.62 10.20
N LEU A 327 -7.57 -28.49 10.53
CA LEU A 327 -8.42 -27.69 9.61
C LEU A 327 -7.65 -26.47 9.15
N PHE A 328 -7.57 -26.26 7.83
CA PHE A 328 -6.96 -25.09 7.22
C PHE A 328 -8.02 -24.26 6.50
N LEU A 329 -8.06 -22.95 6.81
CA LEU A 329 -8.79 -21.94 6.08
C LEU A 329 -7.75 -21.05 5.37
N TYR A 330 -8.02 -20.65 4.14
CA TYR A 330 -7.10 -19.85 3.34
C TYR A 330 -7.86 -18.98 2.34
N THR A 331 -7.31 -17.84 1.97
CA THR A 331 -7.86 -16.98 0.92
C THR A 331 -7.24 -17.31 -0.43
N ASP A 332 -7.87 -16.87 -1.51
CA ASP A 332 -7.44 -17.14 -2.87
C ASP A 332 -6.04 -16.60 -3.17
N GLY A 333 -5.60 -15.48 -2.55
CA GLY A 333 -4.24 -14.99 -2.65
C GLY A 333 -3.16 -16.02 -2.28
N THR A 334 -3.52 -17.08 -1.50
CA THR A 334 -2.64 -18.20 -1.17
C THR A 334 -2.34 -19.08 -2.38
N VAL A 335 -3.35 -19.36 -3.20
CA VAL A 335 -3.26 -20.27 -4.37
C VAL A 335 -3.09 -19.50 -5.67
N GLU A 336 -3.52 -18.25 -5.73
CA GLU A 336 -3.38 -17.36 -6.89
C GLU A 336 -2.07 -16.57 -6.89
N TYR A 337 -1.20 -16.77 -5.89
CA TYR A 337 0.12 -16.16 -5.86
C TYR A 337 0.91 -16.52 -7.13
N GLN A 338 1.46 -15.48 -7.80
CA GLN A 338 2.11 -15.62 -9.09
C GLN A 338 3.64 -15.55 -8.98
N ASN A 339 4.30 -16.34 -9.80
CA ASN A 339 5.74 -16.17 -10.04
C ASN A 339 6.00 -15.12 -11.14
N LYS A 340 7.27 -14.82 -11.42
CA LYS A 340 7.70 -13.85 -12.44
C LYS A 340 7.23 -14.17 -13.87
N ASP A 341 6.87 -15.42 -14.14
CA ASP A 341 6.39 -15.87 -15.43
C ASP A 341 4.86 -15.81 -15.52
N GLY A 342 4.16 -15.36 -14.45
CA GLY A 342 2.71 -15.26 -14.36
C GLY A 342 2.02 -16.60 -14.08
N GLU A 343 2.77 -17.64 -13.69
CA GLU A 343 2.21 -18.92 -13.30
C GLU A 343 1.68 -18.86 -11.86
N LEU A 344 0.48 -19.43 -11.63
CA LEU A 344 -0.12 -19.49 -10.30
C LEU A 344 0.51 -20.61 -9.45
N TYR A 345 0.59 -20.42 -8.14
CA TYR A 345 0.99 -21.46 -7.20
C TYR A 345 0.07 -22.68 -7.31
N GLY A 346 -1.22 -22.46 -7.24
CA GLY A 346 -2.28 -23.44 -7.54
C GLY A 346 -2.61 -24.38 -6.39
N ASN A 347 -3.83 -24.94 -6.46
CA ASN A 347 -4.34 -25.86 -5.45
C ASN A 347 -3.50 -27.15 -5.32
N ASP A 348 -2.98 -27.67 -6.42
CA ASP A 348 -2.22 -28.94 -6.40
C ASP A 348 -0.95 -28.83 -5.54
N ARG A 349 -0.19 -27.73 -5.69
CA ARG A 349 1.00 -27.48 -4.87
C ARG A 349 0.62 -27.23 -3.41
N PHE A 350 -0.45 -26.43 -3.19
CA PHE A 350 -0.93 -26.12 -1.86
C PHE A 350 -1.35 -27.39 -1.09
N PHE A 351 -2.14 -28.29 -1.69
CA PHE A 351 -2.56 -29.53 -1.06
C PHE A 351 -1.42 -30.53 -0.86
N ALA A 352 -0.43 -30.55 -1.76
CA ALA A 352 0.77 -31.34 -1.60
C ALA A 352 1.59 -30.89 -0.37
N GLU A 353 1.77 -29.56 -0.19
CA GLU A 353 2.48 -29.02 0.97
C GLU A 353 1.74 -29.28 2.28
N ILE A 354 0.43 -29.07 2.32
CA ILE A 354 -0.40 -29.40 3.50
C ILE A 354 -0.21 -30.88 3.91
N SER A 355 -0.14 -31.78 2.94
CA SER A 355 0.03 -33.21 3.21
C SER A 355 1.45 -33.56 3.68
N THR A 356 2.46 -32.91 3.09
CA THR A 356 3.87 -33.21 3.34
C THR A 356 4.33 -32.73 4.72
N LEU A 357 3.85 -31.58 5.17
CA LEU A 357 4.30 -30.93 6.41
C LEU A 357 3.53 -31.36 7.67
N ARG A 358 2.61 -32.31 7.58
CA ARG A 358 1.69 -32.71 8.65
C ARG A 358 2.36 -33.18 9.96
N ASP A 359 3.58 -33.73 9.88
CA ASP A 359 4.30 -34.25 11.06
C ASP A 359 5.01 -33.16 11.88
N ARG A 360 4.95 -31.88 11.42
CA ARG A 360 5.48 -30.72 12.12
C ARG A 360 4.46 -30.16 13.11
N SER A 361 4.90 -29.31 14.04
CA SER A 361 3.95 -28.51 14.85
C SER A 361 3.06 -27.66 13.93
N LEU A 362 1.87 -27.26 14.41
CA LEU A 362 0.94 -26.48 13.59
C LEU A 362 1.57 -25.18 13.07
N THR A 363 2.34 -24.49 13.92
CA THR A 363 3.05 -23.25 13.52
C THR A 363 4.09 -23.51 12.45
N GLU A 364 4.94 -24.54 12.63
CA GLU A 364 5.95 -24.90 11.63
C GLU A 364 5.33 -25.39 10.31
N HIS A 365 4.14 -26.00 10.39
CA HIS A 365 3.39 -26.43 9.22
C HIS A 365 2.94 -25.21 8.39
N ILE A 366 2.32 -24.22 9.04
CA ILE A 366 1.89 -22.98 8.39
C ILE A 366 3.10 -22.21 7.83
N ASP A 367 4.18 -22.07 8.62
CA ASP A 367 5.39 -21.39 8.16
C ASP A 367 6.01 -22.06 6.93
N GLY A 368 6.05 -23.39 6.91
CA GLY A 368 6.54 -24.14 5.78
C GLY A 368 5.71 -23.94 4.49
N ILE A 369 4.38 -23.89 4.63
CA ILE A 369 3.48 -23.60 3.50
C ILE A 369 3.75 -22.19 2.97
N ILE A 370 3.81 -21.19 3.85
CA ILE A 370 4.09 -19.80 3.47
C ILE A 370 5.46 -19.68 2.79
N ASP A 371 6.50 -20.32 3.34
CA ASP A 371 7.83 -20.31 2.72
C ASP A 371 7.81 -20.94 1.33
N SER A 372 7.09 -22.05 1.13
CA SER A 372 6.93 -22.70 -0.19
C SER A 372 6.25 -21.76 -1.20
N ILE A 373 5.18 -21.05 -0.79
CA ILE A 373 4.49 -20.06 -1.63
C ILE A 373 5.44 -18.92 -2.00
N MET A 374 6.12 -18.34 -1.00
CA MET A 374 7.01 -17.21 -1.21
C MET A 374 8.23 -17.58 -2.08
N ASP A 375 8.79 -18.77 -1.89
CA ASP A 375 9.93 -19.25 -2.68
C ASP A 375 9.53 -19.55 -4.14
N PHE A 376 8.29 -20.01 -4.38
CA PHE A 376 7.76 -20.18 -5.74
C PHE A 376 7.74 -18.87 -6.54
N GLY A 377 7.43 -17.75 -5.91
CA GLY A 377 7.39 -16.44 -6.56
C GLY A 377 8.64 -15.58 -6.32
N ASP A 378 9.81 -16.17 -6.04
CA ASP A 378 11.06 -15.45 -5.80
C ASP A 378 10.91 -14.37 -4.69
N ARG A 379 10.04 -14.60 -3.71
CA ARG A 379 9.70 -13.71 -2.59
C ARG A 379 9.22 -12.31 -3.01
N MET A 380 8.55 -12.23 -4.16
CA MET A 380 7.90 -10.98 -4.59
C MET A 380 6.74 -10.61 -3.62
N PRO A 381 6.41 -9.33 -3.49
CA PRO A 381 5.21 -8.94 -2.73
C PRO A 381 3.96 -9.64 -3.29
N PRO A 382 3.03 -10.09 -2.42
CA PRO A 382 1.78 -10.71 -2.87
C PRO A 382 0.93 -9.71 -3.65
N GLN A 383 0.22 -10.22 -4.67
CA GLN A 383 -0.67 -9.42 -5.54
C GLN A 383 -2.08 -9.30 -4.97
N ASP A 384 -2.45 -10.23 -4.08
CA ASP A 384 -3.65 -10.19 -3.27
C ASP A 384 -3.31 -10.55 -1.83
N ASP A 385 -4.24 -10.34 -0.90
CA ASP A 385 -4.03 -10.66 0.51
C ASP A 385 -3.81 -12.17 0.68
N LEU A 386 -2.75 -12.54 1.35
CA LEU A 386 -2.41 -13.93 1.62
C LEU A 386 -2.71 -14.24 3.08
N THR A 387 -3.75 -15.04 3.31
CA THR A 387 -4.20 -15.43 4.64
C THR A 387 -4.28 -16.95 4.75
N LEU A 388 -3.63 -17.49 5.77
CA LEU A 388 -3.67 -18.91 6.10
C LEU A 388 -3.88 -19.07 7.60
N LEU A 389 -4.93 -19.79 7.99
CA LEU A 389 -5.29 -20.13 9.35
C LEU A 389 -5.36 -21.65 9.49
N GLY A 390 -4.68 -22.19 10.48
CA GLY A 390 -4.74 -23.60 10.86
C GLY A 390 -5.32 -23.79 12.25
N VAL A 391 -6.11 -24.84 12.42
CA VAL A 391 -6.65 -25.29 13.71
C VAL A 391 -6.35 -26.78 13.87
N GLU A 392 -5.63 -27.17 14.92
CA GLU A 392 -5.37 -28.57 15.27
C GLU A 392 -6.27 -29.01 16.41
N PHE A 393 -6.84 -30.20 16.27
CA PHE A 393 -7.69 -30.81 17.29
C PHE A 393 -6.83 -31.66 18.22
N SER A 394 -6.64 -31.21 19.48
CA SER A 394 -5.92 -31.93 20.51
C SER A 394 -6.88 -32.62 21.44
N MET A 395 -6.50 -33.81 21.92
CA MET A 395 -7.21 -34.48 23.00
C MET A 395 -6.45 -34.31 24.31
N GLU A 396 -6.83 -33.34 25.13
CA GLU A 396 -6.77 -33.49 26.59
C GLU A 396 -8.04 -32.93 27.21
N SER A 397 -8.93 -33.79 27.48
CA SER A 397 -9.37 -34.33 28.73
C SER A 397 -10.29 -33.46 29.57
N SER A 398 -11.52 -33.25 29.07
CA SER A 398 -12.66 -33.00 29.99
C SER A 398 -13.15 -34.29 30.70
N SER A 399 -12.65 -35.49 30.29
CA SER A 399 -13.12 -36.77 30.88
C SER A 399 -12.49 -37.12 32.23
N THR A 400 -11.30 -36.63 32.57
CA THR A 400 -10.60 -36.98 33.79
C THR A 400 -11.08 -36.16 35.00
N LYS A 401 -11.34 -34.87 34.83
CA LYS A 401 -11.82 -34.00 35.92
C LYS A 401 -13.28 -34.24 36.32
N ARG A 402 -14.17 -34.60 35.37
CA ARG A 402 -15.59 -34.92 35.70
C ARG A 402 -15.78 -36.31 36.34
N ARG A 403 -14.86 -37.25 36.15
CA ARG A 403 -14.91 -38.56 36.86
C ARG A 403 -14.47 -38.47 38.32
N ASP A 404 -13.56 -37.59 38.66
CA ASP A 404 -13.11 -37.43 40.05
C ASP A 404 -14.07 -36.64 40.93
N MET A 405 -14.84 -35.67 40.35
CA MET A 405 -15.90 -35.00 41.12
C MET A 405 -17.15 -35.84 41.38
N ARG A 406 -17.38 -36.94 40.64
CA ARG A 406 -18.49 -37.86 40.91
C ARG A 406 -18.13 -39.00 41.83
N LYS A 407 -16.89 -39.17 42.26
CA LYS A 407 -16.44 -40.17 43.22
C LYS A 407 -16.21 -39.60 44.62
N GLY A 408 -16.48 -38.31 44.83
CA GLY A 408 -16.30 -37.62 46.11
C GLY A 408 -17.59 -37.12 46.76
N CYS A 409 -18.78 -37.78 46.50
CA CYS A 409 -20.01 -37.59 47.25
C CYS A 409 -20.55 -38.93 47.69
#